data_d0edc8b07387b3d09ed8b2f51532c873
#
_entry.id   d0edc8b07387b3d09ed8b2f51532c873
#
_cell.length_a   1.000
_cell.length_b   1.000
_cell.length_c   1.000
_cell.angle_alpha   90.00
_cell.angle_beta   90.00
_cell.angle_gamma   90.00
#
_symmetry.space_group_name_H-M   'P 1'
#
loop_
_entity.id
_entity.type
_entity.pdbx_description
1 polymer ?
#
loop_
_entity_poly.entity_id
_entity_poly.type
_entity_poly.pdbx_seq_one_letter_code
_entity_poly.pdbx_strand_id
1 'polypeptide(L)'
;MKYFPIFLTGDNINAIIIGGGDVAARKIELLLKSTDNLTIMSADVNDTVMRLIKSHHLTWLTHSYKNGFFEDKNLVIAATDDEAVNKAISEEATALKILVNVVDQPDLCTYITPAIIDRSPMIIALSSSGSAPILIRMLREQIEKMLPSGYGRLADFALKFRDHVKARVKGLRNRRTFWEQTLRGNIGNEILQGNIEHAEQQLIIRLKNPIAPPLGDIVFIHTQDGNPDNLTLNAHRELQFADAVFYDTEVNINLIEYVRRDADKYPQTLSSSILINYQHALELAEQGKKVIYLLAGYEALPENVALSQSNITKKFIISGG
;
A
#
# COMPACT_ATOMS: atom_id res chain seq x y z
N MET A 1 12.74 -11.49 4.91
CA MET A 1 12.52 -10.03 5.06
C MET A 1 13.25 -9.58 6.32
N LYS A 2 14.23 -8.67 6.20
CA LYS A 2 15.02 -8.21 7.36
C LYS A 2 14.21 -7.27 8.27
N TYR A 3 13.36 -6.41 7.71
CA TYR A 3 12.54 -5.46 8.44
C TYR A 3 11.06 -5.72 8.18
N PHE A 4 10.23 -5.60 9.22
CA PHE A 4 8.78 -5.69 9.11
C PHE A 4 8.19 -4.28 9.00
N PRO A 5 7.49 -3.93 7.89
CA PRO A 5 6.94 -2.59 7.70
C PRO A 5 5.67 -2.39 8.52
N ILE A 6 5.66 -1.31 9.31
CA ILE A 6 4.52 -0.85 10.08
C ILE A 6 4.37 0.67 9.97
N PHE A 7 3.14 1.17 10.17
CA PHE A 7 2.86 2.59 10.35
C PHE A 7 2.46 2.84 11.80
N LEU A 8 3.13 3.77 12.44
CA LEU A 8 2.78 4.21 13.80
C LEU A 8 1.70 5.29 13.73
N THR A 9 0.76 5.26 14.66
CA THR A 9 -0.24 6.32 14.80
C THR A 9 0.40 7.55 15.43
N GLY A 10 0.33 8.70 14.75
CA GLY A 10 0.98 9.94 15.18
C GLY A 10 0.59 10.37 16.60
N ASP A 11 -0.69 10.30 16.95
CA ASP A 11 -1.20 10.65 18.29
C ASP A 11 -0.57 9.84 19.42
N ASN A 12 -0.05 8.65 19.11
CA ASN A 12 0.58 7.77 20.09
C ASN A 12 2.11 7.92 20.14
N ILE A 13 2.69 8.78 19.31
CA ILE A 13 4.14 9.00 19.30
C ILE A 13 4.48 10.04 20.38
N ASN A 14 5.32 9.64 21.33
CA ASN A 14 6.02 10.51 22.27
C ASN A 14 7.53 10.31 22.04
N ALA A 15 8.13 11.21 21.28
CA ALA A 15 9.50 11.04 20.81
C ALA A 15 10.49 11.95 21.53
N ILE A 16 11.72 11.46 21.63
CA ILE A 16 12.86 12.29 22.01
C ILE A 16 13.96 12.22 20.96
N ILE A 17 14.51 13.37 20.60
CA ILE A 17 15.61 13.50 19.67
C ILE A 17 16.81 14.06 20.42
N ILE A 18 17.91 13.31 20.39
CA ILE A 18 19.17 13.71 21.02
C ILE A 18 20.10 14.26 19.95
N GLY A 19 20.45 15.54 20.04
CA GLY A 19 21.22 16.29 19.08
C GLY A 19 20.53 17.60 18.67
N GLY A 20 21.32 18.59 18.23
CA GLY A 20 20.85 19.95 17.90
C GLY A 20 21.30 20.47 16.53
N GLY A 21 21.92 19.61 15.70
CA GLY A 21 22.45 19.98 14.38
C GLY A 21 21.44 19.79 13.24
N ASP A 22 21.95 19.86 11.99
CA ASP A 22 21.13 19.78 10.77
C ASP A 22 20.45 18.42 10.59
N VAL A 23 21.07 17.34 11.08
CA VAL A 23 20.48 16.01 11.03
C VAL A 23 19.28 15.92 11.98
N ALA A 24 19.43 16.46 13.19
CA ALA A 24 18.33 16.54 14.15
C ALA A 24 17.19 17.40 13.59
N ALA A 25 17.49 18.55 12.98
CA ALA A 25 16.49 19.42 12.34
C ALA A 25 15.63 18.63 11.33
N ARG A 26 16.25 17.88 10.41
CA ARG A 26 15.54 17.06 9.43
C ARG A 26 14.66 15.97 10.05
N LYS A 27 15.10 15.39 11.17
CA LYS A 27 14.31 14.38 11.90
C LYS A 27 13.13 15.00 12.64
N ILE A 28 13.32 16.20 13.21
CA ILE A 28 12.25 16.99 13.83
C ILE A 28 11.19 17.34 12.78
N GLU A 29 11.58 17.94 11.65
CA GLU A 29 10.68 18.29 10.56
C GLU A 29 9.88 17.07 10.04
N LEU A 30 10.51 15.91 9.98
CA LEU A 30 9.84 14.68 9.56
C LEU A 30 8.76 14.24 10.57
N LEU A 31 9.10 14.24 11.86
CA LEU A 31 8.17 13.79 12.91
C LEU A 31 7.03 14.78 13.11
N LEU A 32 7.27 16.08 12.97
CA LEU A 32 6.25 17.13 13.05
C LEU A 32 5.13 17.00 12.01
N LYS A 33 5.30 16.20 10.96
CA LYS A 33 4.23 15.84 10.04
C LYS A 33 3.18 14.90 10.66
N SER A 34 3.50 14.28 11.78
CA SER A 34 2.67 13.26 12.42
C SER A 34 2.36 13.54 13.89
N THR A 35 3.23 14.27 14.60
CA THR A 35 3.08 14.56 16.02
C THR A 35 3.84 15.83 16.43
N ASP A 36 3.28 16.59 17.37
CA ASP A 36 3.96 17.69 18.05
C ASP A 36 4.52 17.25 19.42
N ASN A 37 4.30 15.99 19.83
CA ASN A 37 4.79 15.48 21.11
C ASN A 37 6.26 15.05 21.01
N LEU A 38 7.13 16.06 20.86
CA LEU A 38 8.56 15.91 20.66
C LEU A 38 9.34 16.61 21.77
N THR A 39 10.34 15.92 22.29
CA THR A 39 11.35 16.47 23.20
C THR A 39 12.70 16.50 22.48
N ILE A 40 13.41 17.61 22.55
CA ILE A 40 14.78 17.74 22.05
C ILE A 40 15.72 17.79 23.25
N MET A 41 16.79 16.99 23.20
CA MET A 41 17.85 17.01 24.20
C MET A 41 19.19 17.36 23.54
N SER A 42 19.70 18.53 23.84
CA SER A 42 21.00 19.00 23.35
C SER A 42 21.46 20.18 24.18
N ALA A 43 22.76 20.29 24.48
CA ALA A 43 23.30 21.46 25.16
C ALA A 43 23.12 22.74 24.31
N ASP A 44 23.35 22.61 23.00
CA ASP A 44 23.21 23.65 22.03
C ASP A 44 22.36 23.18 20.83
N VAL A 45 21.70 24.10 20.16
CA VAL A 45 20.93 23.85 18.95
C VAL A 45 21.20 24.89 17.89
N ASN A 46 21.19 24.50 16.63
CA ASN A 46 21.33 25.45 15.53
C ASN A 46 20.05 26.30 15.32
N ASP A 47 20.15 27.34 14.50
CA ASP A 47 19.06 28.29 14.23
C ASP A 47 17.80 27.60 13.68
N THR A 48 17.97 26.53 12.91
CA THR A 48 16.82 25.77 12.35
C THR A 48 16.08 25.01 13.44
N VAL A 49 16.79 24.28 14.29
CA VAL A 49 16.19 23.58 15.43
C VAL A 49 15.54 24.58 16.40
N MET A 50 16.21 25.72 16.67
CA MET A 50 15.65 26.77 17.52
C MET A 50 14.34 27.33 16.97
N ARG A 51 14.25 27.56 15.65
CA ARG A 51 12.99 27.98 15.01
C ARG A 51 11.89 26.94 15.17
N LEU A 52 12.19 25.65 14.96
CA LEU A 52 11.22 24.57 15.11
C LEU A 52 10.72 24.46 16.55
N ILE A 53 11.61 24.54 17.54
CA ILE A 53 11.25 24.57 18.97
C ILE A 53 10.25 25.68 19.26
N LYS A 54 10.54 26.92 18.80
CA LYS A 54 9.69 28.09 19.05
C LYS A 54 8.35 28.00 18.31
N SER A 55 8.35 27.59 17.04
CA SER A 55 7.14 27.57 16.20
C SER A 55 6.16 26.47 16.60
N HIS A 56 6.65 25.33 17.11
CA HIS A 56 5.83 24.20 17.53
C HIS A 56 5.75 24.02 19.04
N HIS A 57 6.31 24.96 19.82
CA HIS A 57 6.33 24.91 21.30
C HIS A 57 6.91 23.59 21.84
N LEU A 58 7.99 23.09 21.22
CA LEU A 58 8.58 21.82 21.58
C LEU A 58 9.34 21.91 22.91
N THR A 59 9.37 20.83 23.66
CA THR A 59 10.17 20.74 24.88
C THR A 59 11.66 20.65 24.54
N TRP A 60 12.47 21.52 25.11
CA TRP A 60 13.93 21.48 24.94
C TRP A 60 14.64 21.34 26.28
N LEU A 61 15.38 20.22 26.42
CA LEU A 61 16.25 19.93 27.53
C LEU A 61 17.67 20.45 27.20
N THR A 62 18.08 21.53 27.83
CA THR A 62 19.32 22.30 27.52
C THR A 62 20.56 21.67 28.15
N HIS A 63 20.75 20.36 27.95
CA HIS A 63 21.95 19.64 28.42
C HIS A 63 22.27 18.48 27.49
N SER A 64 23.53 18.04 27.53
CA SER A 64 23.97 16.83 26.83
C SER A 64 23.23 15.60 27.33
N TYR A 65 23.27 14.53 26.54
CA TYR A 65 22.63 13.26 26.90
C TYR A 65 23.01 12.80 28.30
N LYS A 66 21.99 12.36 29.05
CA LYS A 66 22.07 11.69 30.32
C LYS A 66 21.00 10.58 30.34
N ASN A 67 21.30 9.46 31.00
CA ASN A 67 20.32 8.39 31.20
C ASN A 67 19.12 8.83 32.04
N GLY A 68 17.99 8.15 31.89
CA GLY A 68 16.79 8.34 32.73
C GLY A 68 15.76 9.31 32.18
N PHE A 69 15.84 9.68 30.88
CA PHE A 69 14.87 10.57 30.23
C PHE A 69 13.94 9.89 29.23
N PHE A 70 13.95 8.54 29.18
CA PHE A 70 13.18 7.77 28.19
C PHE A 70 11.95 7.09 28.76
N GLU A 71 11.69 7.17 30.09
CA GLU A 71 10.63 6.39 30.75
C GLU A 71 9.22 6.58 30.16
N ASP A 72 8.90 7.79 29.69
CA ASP A 72 7.63 8.12 29.06
C ASP A 72 7.68 8.12 27.52
N LYS A 73 8.84 7.81 26.92
CA LYS A 73 9.06 7.84 25.48
C LYS A 73 8.80 6.48 24.83
N ASN A 74 8.35 6.51 23.58
CA ASN A 74 8.20 5.31 22.77
C ASN A 74 9.01 5.33 21.46
N LEU A 75 9.65 6.49 21.19
CA LEU A 75 10.50 6.67 20.02
C LEU A 75 11.72 7.52 20.40
N VAL A 76 12.92 7.02 20.10
CA VAL A 76 14.19 7.71 20.37
C VAL A 76 14.96 7.86 19.06
N ILE A 77 15.50 9.05 18.81
CA ILE A 77 16.42 9.31 17.70
C ILE A 77 17.71 9.90 18.24
N ALA A 78 18.82 9.19 18.01
CA ALA A 78 20.16 9.69 18.26
C ALA A 78 20.72 10.33 17.00
N ALA A 79 20.99 11.63 17.07
CA ALA A 79 21.51 12.45 15.98
C ALA A 79 22.68 13.33 16.49
N THR A 80 23.59 12.71 17.24
CA THR A 80 24.82 13.33 17.74
C THR A 80 26.04 12.89 16.94
N ASP A 81 27.11 13.65 16.98
CA ASP A 81 28.39 13.30 16.34
C ASP A 81 29.27 12.40 17.23
N ASP A 82 28.83 12.11 18.46
CA ASP A 82 29.56 11.29 19.43
C ASP A 82 29.06 9.84 19.38
N GLU A 83 29.89 8.93 18.84
CA GLU A 83 29.56 7.51 18.70
C GLU A 83 29.34 6.81 20.06
N ALA A 84 30.08 7.21 21.11
CA ALA A 84 29.93 6.62 22.43
C ALA A 84 28.59 7.02 23.06
N VAL A 85 28.17 8.26 22.88
CA VAL A 85 26.87 8.78 23.28
C VAL A 85 25.76 8.06 22.49
N ASN A 86 25.89 7.94 21.17
CA ASN A 86 24.92 7.25 20.33
C ASN A 86 24.75 5.78 20.74
N LYS A 87 25.84 5.09 21.08
CA LYS A 87 25.79 3.72 21.59
C LYS A 87 25.06 3.64 22.93
N ALA A 88 25.37 4.53 23.88
CA ALA A 88 24.70 4.56 25.18
C ALA A 88 23.19 4.83 25.05
N ILE A 89 22.77 5.73 24.15
CA ILE A 89 21.36 5.98 23.82
C ILE A 89 20.68 4.71 23.31
N SER A 90 21.35 4.00 22.39
CA SER A 90 20.80 2.75 21.82
C SER A 90 20.64 1.66 22.88
N GLU A 91 21.64 1.50 23.75
CA GLU A 91 21.61 0.53 24.83
C GLU A 91 20.48 0.80 25.83
N GLU A 92 20.32 2.07 26.29
CA GLU A 92 19.24 2.47 27.18
C GLU A 92 17.87 2.24 26.55
N ALA A 93 17.64 2.75 25.32
CA ALA A 93 16.37 2.61 24.63
C ALA A 93 16.01 1.12 24.39
N THR A 94 16.99 0.30 24.01
CA THR A 94 16.79 -1.14 23.80
C THR A 94 16.45 -1.86 25.10
N ALA A 95 17.12 -1.53 26.20
CA ALA A 95 16.83 -2.11 27.52
C ALA A 95 15.38 -1.78 27.97
N LEU A 96 14.89 -0.58 27.65
CA LEU A 96 13.52 -0.13 27.91
C LEU A 96 12.51 -0.60 26.85
N LYS A 97 12.94 -1.33 25.80
CA LYS A 97 12.11 -1.79 24.67
C LYS A 97 11.47 -0.64 23.88
N ILE A 98 12.16 0.47 23.80
CA ILE A 98 11.75 1.66 23.05
C ILE A 98 12.35 1.59 21.64
N LEU A 99 11.59 2.04 20.64
CA LEU A 99 12.08 2.11 19.27
C LEU A 99 13.21 3.15 19.16
N VAL A 100 14.38 2.73 18.68
CA VAL A 100 15.53 3.62 18.53
C VAL A 100 16.09 3.63 17.11
N ASN A 101 16.38 4.83 16.63
CA ASN A 101 17.10 5.08 15.38
C ASN A 101 18.36 5.90 15.68
N VAL A 102 19.51 5.35 15.37
CA VAL A 102 20.80 6.04 15.44
C VAL A 102 21.22 6.39 14.02
N VAL A 103 21.43 7.69 13.78
CA VAL A 103 21.75 8.18 12.44
C VAL A 103 23.10 7.63 12.00
N ASP A 104 23.14 7.16 10.75
CA ASP A 104 24.32 6.55 10.10
C ASP A 104 24.94 5.32 10.79
N GLN A 105 24.26 4.76 11.81
CA GLN A 105 24.69 3.55 12.53
C GLN A 105 23.57 2.49 12.57
N PRO A 106 23.32 1.78 11.47
CA PRO A 106 22.20 0.85 11.35
C PRO A 106 22.21 -0.32 12.33
N ASP A 107 23.40 -0.73 12.80
CA ASP A 107 23.54 -1.82 13.77
C ASP A 107 23.08 -1.45 15.19
N LEU A 108 22.96 -0.16 15.47
CA LEU A 108 22.41 0.37 16.72
C LEU A 108 20.92 0.70 16.63
N CYS A 109 20.27 0.41 15.50
CA CYS A 109 18.87 0.74 15.26
C CYS A 109 17.93 -0.44 15.49
N THR A 110 16.83 -0.24 16.20
CA THR A 110 15.73 -1.20 16.26
C THR A 110 14.69 -0.97 15.14
N TYR A 111 14.68 0.21 14.53
CA TYR A 111 13.89 0.52 13.34
C TYR A 111 14.67 1.43 12.37
N ILE A 112 14.23 1.46 11.13
CA ILE A 112 14.79 2.36 10.10
C ILE A 112 13.73 3.33 9.61
N THR A 113 14.13 4.55 9.26
CA THR A 113 13.27 5.52 8.59
C THR A 113 13.28 5.26 7.08
N PRO A 114 12.15 4.89 6.46
CA PRO A 114 12.06 4.65 5.02
C PRO A 114 12.10 5.97 4.22
N ALA A 115 12.25 5.88 2.90
CA ALA A 115 11.90 6.98 2.01
C ALA A 115 10.37 7.11 1.95
N ILE A 116 9.85 8.31 2.18
CA ILE A 116 8.42 8.57 2.30
C ILE A 116 7.94 9.40 1.11
N ILE A 117 6.83 8.98 0.50
CA ILE A 117 6.03 9.79 -0.43
C ILE A 117 4.73 10.12 0.29
N ASP A 118 4.61 11.40 0.63
CA ASP A 118 3.46 11.92 1.35
C ASP A 118 2.46 12.54 0.36
N ARG A 119 1.30 11.94 0.31
CA ARG A 119 0.10 12.41 -0.39
C ARG A 119 -1.09 12.31 0.57
N SER A 120 -0.87 12.79 1.79
CA SER A 120 -1.84 12.64 2.90
C SER A 120 -3.28 12.80 2.44
N PRO A 121 -4.17 11.90 2.91
CA PRO A 121 -3.94 10.83 3.90
C PRO A 121 -3.28 9.56 3.33
N MET A 122 -2.88 9.54 2.06
CA MET A 122 -2.19 8.41 1.44
C MET A 122 -0.67 8.55 1.62
N ILE A 123 -0.02 7.54 2.19
CA ILE A 123 1.42 7.49 2.44
C ILE A 123 2.02 6.25 1.80
N ILE A 124 3.16 6.40 1.14
CA ILE A 124 3.96 5.29 0.60
C ILE A 124 5.34 5.34 1.25
N ALA A 125 5.78 4.21 1.78
CA ALA A 125 7.08 4.03 2.39
C ALA A 125 7.90 3.01 1.61
N LEU A 126 9.15 3.36 1.27
CA LEU A 126 10.05 2.54 0.47
C LEU A 126 11.36 2.30 1.21
N SER A 127 11.85 1.06 1.21
CA SER A 127 13.14 0.70 1.80
C SER A 127 13.81 -0.42 1.02
N SER A 128 15.12 -0.34 0.88
CA SER A 128 16.00 -1.43 0.41
C SER A 128 16.74 -2.11 1.56
N SER A 129 16.32 -1.87 2.80
CA SER A 129 17.05 -2.35 4.00
C SER A 129 18.51 -1.88 4.06
N GLY A 130 18.79 -0.70 3.49
CA GLY A 130 20.14 -0.12 3.43
C GLY A 130 21.01 -0.57 2.26
N SER A 131 20.56 -1.58 1.47
CA SER A 131 21.40 -2.17 0.42
C SER A 131 21.56 -1.31 -0.84
N ALA A 132 20.56 -0.50 -1.20
CA ALA A 132 20.58 0.27 -2.45
C ALA A 132 19.84 1.62 -2.34
N PRO A 133 20.40 2.64 -1.67
CA PRO A 133 19.75 3.95 -1.51
C PRO A 133 19.44 4.65 -2.83
N ILE A 134 20.31 4.51 -3.83
CA ILE A 134 20.12 5.09 -5.18
C ILE A 134 18.89 4.48 -5.87
N LEU A 135 18.71 3.16 -5.77
CA LEU A 135 17.54 2.47 -6.34
C LEU A 135 16.24 2.97 -5.69
N ILE A 136 16.24 3.15 -4.36
CA ILE A 136 15.08 3.71 -3.64
C ILE A 136 14.77 5.12 -4.11
N ARG A 137 15.79 5.96 -4.34
CA ARG A 137 15.60 7.32 -4.89
C ARG A 137 14.97 7.28 -6.28
N MET A 138 15.47 6.43 -7.17
CA MET A 138 14.91 6.27 -8.53
C MET A 138 13.45 5.80 -8.49
N LEU A 139 13.14 4.79 -7.67
CA LEU A 139 11.77 4.30 -7.50
C LEU A 139 10.85 5.38 -6.92
N ARG A 140 11.31 6.13 -5.93
CA ARG A 140 10.58 7.26 -5.38
C ARG A 140 10.22 8.28 -6.46
N GLU A 141 11.20 8.71 -7.27
CA GLU A 141 10.98 9.65 -8.38
C GLU A 141 9.95 9.15 -9.39
N GLN A 142 9.98 7.85 -9.71
CA GLN A 142 9.00 7.24 -10.62
C GLN A 142 7.60 7.24 -10.02
N ILE A 143 7.47 6.83 -8.76
CA ILE A 143 6.17 6.79 -8.07
C ILE A 143 5.62 8.20 -7.88
N GLU A 144 6.43 9.18 -7.54
CA GLU A 144 6.00 10.58 -7.40
C GLU A 144 5.44 11.15 -8.71
N LYS A 145 5.99 10.76 -9.87
CA LYS A 145 5.44 11.12 -11.20
C LYS A 145 4.09 10.47 -11.48
N MET A 146 3.90 9.24 -10.99
CA MET A 146 2.64 8.50 -11.16
C MET A 146 1.54 8.95 -10.18
N LEU A 147 1.90 9.56 -9.06
CA LEU A 147 1.01 9.95 -7.98
C LEU A 147 1.08 11.46 -7.72
N PRO A 148 0.44 12.29 -8.55
CA PRO A 148 0.35 13.72 -8.30
C PRO A 148 -0.38 14.02 -6.99
N SER A 149 -0.23 15.26 -6.48
CA SER A 149 -0.81 15.70 -5.19
C SER A 149 -2.33 15.48 -5.08
N GLY A 150 -3.03 15.43 -6.20
CA GLY A 150 -4.47 15.18 -6.24
C GLY A 150 -4.93 13.82 -5.68
N TYR A 151 -4.01 12.86 -5.55
CA TYR A 151 -4.37 11.55 -4.97
C TYR A 151 -4.74 11.61 -3.49
N GLY A 152 -4.18 12.55 -2.72
CA GLY A 152 -4.66 12.83 -1.36
C GLY A 152 -6.13 13.23 -1.35
N ARG A 153 -6.53 14.15 -2.26
CA ARG A 153 -7.94 14.55 -2.40
C ARG A 153 -8.88 13.39 -2.75
N LEU A 154 -8.42 12.43 -3.58
CA LEU A 154 -9.19 11.22 -3.88
C LEU A 154 -9.42 10.38 -2.61
N ALA A 155 -8.39 10.23 -1.78
CA ALA A 155 -8.47 9.47 -0.54
C ALA A 155 -9.39 10.17 0.49
N ASP A 156 -9.27 11.49 0.66
CA ASP A 156 -10.17 12.29 1.52
C ASP A 156 -11.61 12.19 1.07
N PHE A 157 -11.85 12.31 -0.24
CA PHE A 157 -13.17 12.17 -0.82
C PHE A 157 -13.77 10.78 -0.54
N ALA A 158 -12.99 9.73 -0.74
CA ALA A 158 -13.41 8.37 -0.45
C ALA A 158 -13.73 8.17 1.04
N LEU A 159 -12.92 8.73 1.93
CA LEU A 159 -13.14 8.70 3.38
C LEU A 159 -14.44 9.44 3.75
N LYS A 160 -14.62 10.67 3.26
CA LYS A 160 -15.81 11.50 3.50
C LYS A 160 -17.12 10.78 3.14
N PHE A 161 -17.15 10.08 2.02
CA PHE A 161 -18.36 9.43 1.52
C PHE A 161 -18.49 7.94 1.86
N ARG A 162 -17.52 7.39 2.60
CA ARG A 162 -17.47 5.95 2.95
C ARG A 162 -18.77 5.44 3.55
N ASP A 163 -19.30 6.14 4.52
CA ASP A 163 -20.52 5.71 5.24
C ASP A 163 -21.77 5.89 4.38
N HIS A 164 -21.84 6.93 3.56
CA HIS A 164 -22.92 7.14 2.61
C HIS A 164 -22.99 6.00 1.58
N VAL A 165 -21.83 5.60 1.07
CA VAL A 165 -21.74 4.46 0.13
C VAL A 165 -22.08 3.15 0.85
N LYS A 166 -21.60 2.94 2.07
CA LYS A 166 -21.89 1.75 2.89
C LYS A 166 -23.38 1.58 3.16
N ALA A 167 -24.08 2.66 3.41
CA ALA A 167 -25.52 2.65 3.66
C ALA A 167 -26.35 2.28 2.42
N ARG A 168 -25.93 2.70 1.23
CA ARG A 168 -26.70 2.57 -0.01
C ARG A 168 -26.28 1.42 -0.91
N VAL A 169 -24.98 1.08 -0.93
CA VAL A 169 -24.43 0.00 -1.75
C VAL A 169 -24.25 -1.23 -0.89
N LYS A 170 -25.13 -2.21 -1.03
CA LYS A 170 -25.07 -3.47 -0.26
C LYS A 170 -23.99 -4.41 -0.79
N GLY A 171 -23.36 -5.13 0.11
CA GLY A 171 -22.30 -6.10 -0.22
C GLY A 171 -20.91 -5.45 -0.38
N LEU A 172 -19.88 -6.12 0.13
CA LEU A 172 -18.50 -5.62 0.12
C LEU A 172 -17.99 -5.40 -1.31
N ARG A 173 -18.27 -6.39 -2.18
CA ARG A 173 -17.90 -6.38 -3.57
C ARG A 173 -18.52 -5.22 -4.36
N ASN A 174 -19.85 -5.04 -4.23
CA ASN A 174 -20.54 -3.95 -4.92
C ASN A 174 -19.98 -2.58 -4.52
N ARG A 175 -19.65 -2.40 -3.24
CA ARG A 175 -18.99 -1.19 -2.76
C ARG A 175 -17.62 -0.98 -3.39
N ARG A 176 -16.85 -2.07 -3.54
CA ARG A 176 -15.54 -2.01 -4.20
C ARG A 176 -15.69 -1.60 -5.66
N THR A 177 -16.52 -2.29 -6.43
CA THR A 177 -16.79 -1.95 -7.85
C THR A 177 -17.29 -0.52 -7.99
N PHE A 178 -18.18 -0.08 -7.09
CA PHE A 178 -18.67 1.29 -7.06
C PHE A 178 -17.52 2.29 -6.88
N TRP A 179 -16.61 2.06 -5.92
CA TRP A 179 -15.47 2.93 -5.69
C TRP A 179 -14.47 2.91 -6.85
N GLU A 180 -14.15 1.74 -7.38
CA GLU A 180 -13.24 1.62 -8.53
C GLU A 180 -13.76 2.42 -9.73
N GLN A 181 -15.02 2.26 -10.07
CA GLN A 181 -15.64 3.01 -11.17
C GLN A 181 -15.74 4.50 -10.87
N THR A 182 -15.97 4.89 -9.62
CA THR A 182 -16.07 6.29 -9.21
C THR A 182 -14.71 6.97 -9.31
N LEU A 183 -13.68 6.37 -8.71
CA LEU A 183 -12.35 6.98 -8.62
C LEU A 183 -11.57 6.92 -9.95
N ARG A 184 -11.86 5.95 -10.82
CA ARG A 184 -11.27 5.87 -12.17
C ARG A 184 -12.09 6.60 -13.25
N GLY A 185 -13.31 6.99 -12.94
CA GLY A 185 -14.23 7.65 -13.87
C GLY A 185 -14.18 9.17 -13.79
N ASN A 186 -15.22 9.81 -14.35
CA ASN A 186 -15.32 11.26 -14.42
C ASN A 186 -15.26 11.93 -13.04
N ILE A 187 -15.89 11.32 -12.02
CA ILE A 187 -15.86 11.85 -10.65
C ILE A 187 -14.43 11.93 -10.14
N GLY A 188 -13.62 10.87 -10.35
CA GLY A 188 -12.21 10.88 -9.98
C GLY A 188 -11.41 11.94 -10.73
N ASN A 189 -11.68 12.15 -12.01
CA ASN A 189 -11.03 13.20 -12.80
C ASN A 189 -11.37 14.61 -12.27
N GLU A 190 -12.64 14.88 -11.93
CA GLU A 190 -13.04 16.14 -11.31
C GLU A 190 -12.31 16.41 -10.00
N ILE A 191 -12.16 15.38 -9.15
CA ILE A 191 -11.40 15.47 -7.89
C ILE A 191 -9.93 15.80 -8.17
N LEU A 192 -9.32 15.13 -9.14
CA LEU A 192 -7.91 15.37 -9.51
C LEU A 192 -7.70 16.79 -10.04
N GLN A 193 -8.69 17.37 -10.72
CA GLN A 193 -8.68 18.75 -11.20
C GLN A 193 -9.01 19.78 -10.11
N GLY A 194 -9.51 19.34 -8.94
CA GLY A 194 -9.88 20.22 -7.82
C GLY A 194 -11.35 20.62 -7.78
N ASN A 195 -12.18 20.11 -8.68
CA ASN A 195 -13.63 20.40 -8.77
C ASN A 195 -14.44 19.56 -7.77
N ILE A 196 -14.12 19.68 -6.48
CA ILE A 196 -14.63 18.81 -5.41
C ILE A 196 -16.17 18.91 -5.30
N GLU A 197 -16.74 20.11 -5.31
CA GLU A 197 -18.19 20.30 -5.17
C GLU A 197 -18.97 19.61 -6.31
N HIS A 198 -18.48 19.71 -7.54
CA HIS A 198 -19.08 19.04 -8.68
C HIS A 198 -18.99 17.52 -8.57
N ALA A 199 -17.84 17.02 -8.15
CA ALA A 199 -17.65 15.59 -7.88
C ALA A 199 -18.60 15.06 -6.79
N GLU A 200 -18.83 15.82 -5.72
CA GLU A 200 -19.78 15.49 -4.65
C GLU A 200 -21.23 15.40 -5.17
N GLN A 201 -21.65 16.37 -5.96
CA GLN A 201 -22.99 16.37 -6.59
C GLN A 201 -23.18 15.13 -7.49
N GLN A 202 -22.19 14.84 -8.33
CA GLN A 202 -22.24 13.67 -9.21
C GLN A 202 -22.28 12.35 -8.41
N LEU A 203 -21.50 12.24 -7.33
CA LEU A 203 -21.54 11.06 -6.46
C LEU A 203 -22.91 10.87 -5.82
N ILE A 204 -23.52 11.95 -5.31
CA ILE A 204 -24.85 11.90 -4.70
C ILE A 204 -25.92 11.45 -5.71
N ILE A 205 -25.85 11.94 -6.95
CA ILE A 205 -26.75 11.51 -8.05
C ILE A 205 -26.54 10.02 -8.33
N ARG A 206 -25.28 9.58 -8.43
CA ARG A 206 -24.95 8.17 -8.66
C ARG A 206 -25.41 7.26 -7.53
N LEU A 207 -25.35 7.71 -6.27
CA LEU A 207 -25.83 6.95 -5.11
C LEU A 207 -27.37 6.82 -5.07
N LYS A 208 -28.11 7.76 -5.68
CA LYS A 208 -29.57 7.65 -5.80
C LYS A 208 -29.98 6.57 -6.80
N ASN A 209 -29.19 6.37 -7.84
CA ASN A 209 -29.40 5.39 -8.90
C ASN A 209 -28.17 4.50 -9.06
N PRO A 210 -27.88 3.63 -8.10
CA PRO A 210 -26.72 2.76 -8.21
C PRO A 210 -26.92 1.84 -9.42
N ILE A 211 -25.97 1.89 -10.36
CA ILE A 211 -25.94 0.96 -11.48
C ILE A 211 -25.71 -0.42 -10.89
N ALA A 212 -26.59 -1.37 -11.20
CA ALA A 212 -26.35 -2.77 -10.83
C ALA A 212 -24.95 -3.18 -11.31
N PRO A 213 -24.15 -3.87 -10.51
CA PRO A 213 -22.85 -4.34 -10.96
C PRO A 213 -23.08 -5.18 -12.23
N PRO A 214 -22.28 -4.99 -13.27
CA PRO A 214 -22.35 -5.85 -14.45
C PRO A 214 -22.13 -7.30 -14.02
N LEU A 215 -22.68 -8.23 -14.77
CA LEU A 215 -22.32 -9.64 -14.67
C LEU A 215 -20.79 -9.75 -14.72
N GLY A 216 -20.24 -10.68 -14.00
CA GLY A 216 -18.80 -10.97 -14.06
C GLY A 216 -18.40 -11.49 -15.43
N ASP A 217 -17.12 -11.72 -15.59
CA ASP A 217 -16.55 -12.35 -16.77
C ASP A 217 -15.65 -13.51 -16.36
N ILE A 218 -15.49 -14.47 -17.29
CA ILE A 218 -14.54 -15.57 -17.14
C ILE A 218 -13.45 -15.37 -18.19
N VAL A 219 -12.20 -15.28 -17.73
CA VAL A 219 -11.03 -15.11 -18.59
C VAL A 219 -10.15 -16.35 -18.51
N PHE A 220 -9.93 -16.98 -19.63
CA PHE A 220 -9.01 -18.12 -19.75
C PHE A 220 -7.66 -17.59 -20.22
N ILE A 221 -6.62 -17.84 -19.43
CA ILE A 221 -5.24 -17.44 -19.74
C ILE A 221 -4.42 -18.72 -19.91
N HIS A 222 -3.97 -18.97 -21.12
CA HIS A 222 -3.06 -20.07 -21.42
C HIS A 222 -1.61 -19.59 -21.23
N THR A 223 -0.90 -20.25 -20.33
CA THR A 223 0.50 -19.99 -20.03
C THR A 223 1.35 -21.10 -20.62
N GLN A 224 1.93 -20.88 -21.79
CA GLN A 224 2.62 -21.91 -22.55
C GLN A 224 3.71 -22.63 -21.77
N ASP A 225 4.65 -21.86 -21.23
CA ASP A 225 5.82 -22.34 -20.49
C ASP A 225 5.76 -22.03 -18.99
N GLY A 226 4.70 -21.37 -18.57
CA GLY A 226 4.53 -20.95 -17.17
C GLY A 226 5.52 -19.86 -16.73
N ASN A 227 6.30 -19.27 -17.65
CA ASN A 227 7.24 -18.21 -17.31
C ASN A 227 6.49 -16.88 -17.13
N PRO A 228 6.57 -16.26 -15.93
CA PRO A 228 5.94 -14.96 -15.68
C PRO A 228 6.40 -13.83 -16.62
N ASP A 229 7.64 -13.87 -17.10
CA ASP A 229 8.18 -12.84 -18.00
C ASP A 229 7.52 -12.87 -19.38
N ASN A 230 6.89 -13.99 -19.75
CA ASN A 230 6.14 -14.16 -20.98
C ASN A 230 4.66 -13.81 -20.87
N LEU A 231 4.21 -13.27 -19.70
CA LEU A 231 2.86 -12.78 -19.58
C LEU A 231 2.63 -11.55 -20.47
N THR A 232 1.61 -11.61 -21.30
CA THR A 232 1.19 -10.41 -22.03
C THR A 232 0.68 -9.34 -21.04
N LEU A 233 0.83 -8.07 -21.41
CA LEU A 233 0.29 -6.96 -20.60
C LEU A 233 -1.21 -7.10 -20.32
N ASN A 234 -1.94 -7.73 -21.25
CA ASN A 234 -3.36 -8.00 -21.10
C ASN A 234 -3.60 -9.08 -20.04
N ALA A 235 -2.88 -10.21 -20.10
CA ALA A 235 -2.95 -11.27 -19.11
C ALA A 235 -2.60 -10.74 -17.70
N HIS A 236 -1.50 -10.01 -17.59
CA HIS A 236 -1.10 -9.38 -16.32
C HIS A 236 -2.19 -8.47 -15.76
N ARG A 237 -2.80 -7.63 -16.60
CA ARG A 237 -3.89 -6.74 -16.18
C ARG A 237 -5.11 -7.52 -15.70
N GLU A 238 -5.52 -8.57 -16.40
CA GLU A 238 -6.66 -9.39 -15.99
C GLU A 238 -6.41 -10.08 -14.63
N LEU A 239 -5.18 -10.61 -14.39
CA LEU A 239 -4.78 -11.21 -13.11
C LEU A 239 -4.87 -10.22 -11.93
N GLN A 240 -4.49 -8.96 -12.16
CA GLN A 240 -4.59 -7.91 -11.14
C GLN A 240 -6.02 -7.53 -10.78
N PHE A 241 -7.00 -7.85 -11.64
CA PHE A 241 -8.43 -7.59 -11.39
C PHE A 241 -9.22 -8.85 -11.00
N ALA A 242 -8.59 -10.01 -10.91
CA ALA A 242 -9.24 -11.25 -10.55
C ALA A 242 -9.91 -11.18 -9.17
N ASP A 243 -11.15 -11.64 -9.07
CA ASP A 243 -11.83 -11.91 -7.79
C ASP A 243 -11.67 -13.37 -7.37
N ALA A 244 -11.53 -14.26 -8.34
CA ALA A 244 -11.26 -15.68 -8.14
C ALA A 244 -10.32 -16.19 -9.23
N VAL A 245 -9.40 -17.07 -8.90
CA VAL A 245 -8.54 -17.75 -9.85
C VAL A 245 -8.59 -19.25 -9.66
N PHE A 246 -8.93 -19.95 -10.72
CA PHE A 246 -8.79 -21.39 -10.85
C PHE A 246 -7.51 -21.65 -11.61
N TYR A 247 -6.61 -22.45 -11.08
CA TYR A 247 -5.32 -22.68 -11.70
C TYR A 247 -4.92 -24.15 -11.62
N ASP A 248 -4.32 -24.61 -12.70
CA ASP A 248 -3.73 -25.93 -12.78
C ASP A 248 -2.53 -26.02 -11.82
N THR A 249 -2.41 -27.14 -11.12
CA THR A 249 -1.26 -27.41 -10.24
C THR A 249 0.08 -27.50 -11.03
N GLU A 250 0.03 -27.68 -12.34
CA GLU A 250 1.20 -27.63 -13.23
C GLU A 250 1.60 -26.22 -13.61
N VAL A 251 0.75 -25.20 -13.36
CA VAL A 251 1.09 -23.80 -13.57
C VAL A 251 2.18 -23.37 -12.59
N ASN A 252 3.17 -22.66 -13.10
CA ASN A 252 4.26 -22.15 -12.28
C ASN A 252 3.70 -21.27 -11.14
N ILE A 253 4.08 -21.61 -9.92
CA ILE A 253 3.59 -20.92 -8.72
C ILE A 253 3.90 -19.41 -8.74
N ASN A 254 4.96 -18.98 -9.38
CA ASN A 254 5.32 -17.57 -9.51
C ASN A 254 4.24 -16.77 -10.28
N LEU A 255 3.48 -17.39 -11.18
CA LEU A 255 2.34 -16.74 -11.85
C LEU A 255 1.22 -16.39 -10.89
N ILE A 256 1.05 -17.16 -9.82
CA ILE A 256 0.03 -16.91 -8.80
C ILE A 256 0.35 -15.67 -7.95
N GLU A 257 1.62 -15.26 -7.89
CA GLU A 257 2.02 -14.02 -7.21
C GLU A 257 1.54 -12.77 -7.96
N TYR A 258 1.30 -12.86 -9.27
CA TYR A 258 0.71 -11.77 -10.07
C TYR A 258 -0.80 -11.66 -9.92
N VAL A 259 -1.46 -12.67 -9.33
CA VAL A 259 -2.87 -12.60 -8.98
C VAL A 259 -3.05 -11.63 -7.80
N ARG A 260 -4.09 -10.84 -7.86
CA ARG A 260 -4.46 -9.97 -6.75
C ARG A 260 -4.46 -10.72 -5.41
N ARG A 261 -3.85 -10.13 -4.37
CA ARG A 261 -3.61 -10.78 -3.07
C ARG A 261 -4.85 -11.34 -2.39
N ASP A 262 -5.96 -10.62 -2.48
CA ASP A 262 -7.24 -10.95 -1.84
C ASP A 262 -8.20 -11.72 -2.76
N ALA A 263 -7.74 -12.20 -3.94
CA ALA A 263 -8.50 -13.10 -4.78
C ALA A 263 -8.62 -14.49 -4.16
N ASP A 264 -9.79 -15.10 -4.31
CA ASP A 264 -10.00 -16.51 -3.93
C ASP A 264 -9.19 -17.42 -4.87
N LYS A 265 -8.41 -18.36 -4.33
CA LYS A 265 -7.48 -19.21 -5.09
C LYS A 265 -7.94 -20.67 -5.03
N TYR A 266 -8.21 -21.26 -6.19
CA TYR A 266 -8.71 -22.61 -6.36
C TYR A 266 -7.73 -23.46 -7.18
N PRO A 267 -6.79 -24.19 -6.53
CA PRO A 267 -5.92 -25.13 -7.22
C PRO A 267 -6.72 -26.31 -7.78
N GLN A 268 -6.37 -26.77 -8.98
CA GLN A 268 -7.03 -27.86 -9.68
C GLN A 268 -6.02 -28.89 -10.15
N THR A 269 -6.34 -30.18 -10.06
CA THR A 269 -5.62 -31.23 -10.77
C THR A 269 -6.31 -31.52 -12.09
N LEU A 270 -5.55 -31.64 -13.18
CA LEU A 270 -6.05 -31.91 -14.55
C LEU A 270 -7.02 -33.09 -14.66
N SER A 271 -6.94 -34.04 -13.72
CA SER A 271 -7.81 -35.24 -13.70
C SER A 271 -9.22 -35.01 -13.13
N SER A 272 -9.44 -33.94 -12.38
CA SER A 272 -10.75 -33.58 -11.87
C SER A 272 -11.41 -32.63 -12.87
N SER A 273 -12.24 -33.18 -13.72
CA SER A 273 -12.91 -32.51 -14.83
C SER A 273 -13.06 -30.99 -14.66
N ILE A 274 -12.47 -30.21 -15.55
CA ILE A 274 -12.70 -28.78 -15.76
C ILE A 274 -14.18 -28.39 -15.60
N LEU A 275 -15.08 -29.33 -15.87
CA LEU A 275 -16.54 -29.21 -15.77
C LEU A 275 -17.08 -28.94 -14.36
N ILE A 276 -16.58 -29.61 -13.31
CA ILE A 276 -17.09 -29.42 -11.94
C ILE A 276 -16.75 -28.00 -11.45
N ASN A 277 -15.56 -27.58 -11.74
CA ASN A 277 -15.08 -26.26 -11.31
C ASN A 277 -15.61 -25.12 -12.21
N TYR A 278 -15.98 -25.44 -13.46
CA TYR A 278 -16.59 -24.47 -14.37
C TYR A 278 -17.99 -24.05 -13.92
N GLN A 279 -18.79 -24.93 -13.38
CA GLN A 279 -20.08 -24.56 -12.80
C GLN A 279 -19.92 -23.58 -11.64
N HIS A 280 -18.95 -23.83 -10.75
CA HIS A 280 -18.62 -22.90 -9.67
C HIS A 280 -18.11 -21.57 -10.20
N ALA A 281 -17.30 -21.57 -11.25
CA ALA A 281 -16.84 -20.35 -11.90
C ALA A 281 -18.00 -19.54 -12.52
N LEU A 282 -18.97 -20.21 -13.14
CA LEU A 282 -20.20 -19.57 -13.64
C LEU A 282 -21.00 -18.93 -12.51
N GLU A 283 -21.23 -19.64 -11.42
CA GLU A 283 -21.92 -19.10 -10.24
C GLU A 283 -21.23 -17.86 -9.68
N LEU A 284 -19.90 -17.86 -9.60
CA LEU A 284 -19.12 -16.71 -9.19
C LEU A 284 -19.25 -15.55 -10.18
N ALA A 285 -19.23 -15.82 -11.49
CA ALA A 285 -19.40 -14.81 -12.52
C ALA A 285 -20.84 -14.26 -12.57
N GLU A 286 -21.86 -15.07 -12.34
CA GLU A 286 -23.25 -14.62 -12.18
C GLU A 286 -23.44 -13.70 -10.98
N GLN A 287 -22.71 -13.96 -9.90
CA GLN A 287 -22.58 -13.04 -8.77
C GLN A 287 -21.78 -11.77 -9.15
N GLY A 288 -21.37 -11.65 -10.44
CA GLY A 288 -20.64 -10.56 -11.05
C GLY A 288 -19.13 -10.59 -10.74
N LYS A 289 -18.50 -11.69 -10.21
CA LYS A 289 -17.06 -11.82 -9.97
C LYS A 289 -16.29 -11.96 -11.28
N LYS A 290 -15.09 -11.35 -11.34
CA LYS A 290 -14.12 -11.63 -12.41
C LYS A 290 -13.39 -12.92 -12.06
N VAL A 291 -13.59 -13.94 -12.86
CA VAL A 291 -13.01 -15.26 -12.67
C VAL A 291 -11.92 -15.50 -13.69
N ILE A 292 -10.76 -15.93 -13.25
CA ILE A 292 -9.63 -16.28 -14.12
C ILE A 292 -9.38 -17.77 -14.06
N TYR A 293 -9.18 -18.39 -15.22
CA TYR A 293 -8.57 -19.70 -15.36
C TYR A 293 -7.14 -19.56 -15.87
N LEU A 294 -6.18 -20.03 -15.07
CA LEU A 294 -4.79 -20.20 -15.50
C LEU A 294 -4.58 -21.66 -15.92
N LEU A 295 -4.31 -21.85 -17.18
CA LEU A 295 -4.14 -23.15 -17.81
C LEU A 295 -2.67 -23.35 -18.19
N ALA A 296 -2.11 -24.52 -17.84
CA ALA A 296 -0.81 -24.96 -18.34
C ALA A 296 -0.97 -25.60 -19.71
N GLY A 297 -0.10 -25.22 -20.66
CA GLY A 297 -0.09 -25.80 -22.01
C GLY A 297 -1.20 -25.32 -22.94
N TYR A 298 -1.32 -26.01 -24.09
CA TYR A 298 -2.20 -25.67 -25.21
C TYR A 298 -3.45 -26.56 -25.30
N GLU A 299 -3.85 -27.24 -24.25
CA GLU A 299 -5.03 -28.08 -24.34
C GLU A 299 -6.27 -27.22 -24.67
N ALA A 300 -6.97 -27.61 -25.72
CA ALA A 300 -8.22 -26.98 -26.10
C ALA A 300 -9.24 -27.12 -24.97
N LEU A 301 -9.90 -26.02 -24.64
CA LEU A 301 -11.04 -26.10 -23.70
C LEU A 301 -12.06 -27.11 -24.21
N PRO A 302 -12.67 -27.91 -23.33
CA PRO A 302 -13.76 -28.79 -23.71
C PRO A 302 -14.85 -28.02 -24.46
N GLU A 303 -15.38 -28.55 -25.55
CA GLU A 303 -16.39 -27.89 -26.39
C GLU A 303 -17.61 -27.40 -25.58
N ASN A 304 -18.01 -28.15 -24.56
CA ASN A 304 -19.12 -27.78 -23.65
C ASN A 304 -18.82 -26.53 -22.81
N VAL A 305 -17.56 -26.20 -22.52
CA VAL A 305 -17.17 -24.94 -21.87
C VAL A 305 -17.24 -23.76 -22.85
N ALA A 306 -16.79 -24.00 -24.09
CA ALA A 306 -16.84 -23.01 -25.17
C ALA A 306 -18.30 -22.69 -25.59
N LEU A 307 -19.17 -23.71 -25.62
CA LEU A 307 -20.54 -23.63 -26.13
C LEU A 307 -21.60 -23.42 -25.05
N SER A 308 -21.25 -23.34 -23.75
CA SER A 308 -22.26 -23.13 -22.70
C SER A 308 -23.03 -21.82 -22.96
N GLN A 309 -24.36 -21.95 -23.05
CA GLN A 309 -25.28 -20.81 -23.18
C GLN A 309 -25.38 -20.10 -21.82
N SER A 310 -24.49 -19.16 -21.57
CA SER A 310 -24.57 -18.28 -20.41
C SER A 310 -24.43 -16.83 -20.87
N ASN A 311 -25.10 -15.91 -20.19
CA ASN A 311 -24.95 -14.47 -20.43
C ASN A 311 -23.61 -13.92 -19.93
N ILE A 312 -22.70 -14.80 -19.49
CA ILE A 312 -21.38 -14.43 -18.97
C ILE A 312 -20.40 -14.25 -20.13
N THR A 313 -19.74 -13.12 -20.16
CA THR A 313 -18.67 -12.84 -21.14
C THR A 313 -17.46 -13.75 -20.89
N LYS A 314 -16.99 -14.41 -21.93
CA LYS A 314 -15.78 -15.26 -21.92
C LYS A 314 -14.70 -14.59 -22.75
N LYS A 315 -13.50 -14.57 -22.23
CA LYS A 315 -12.31 -14.05 -22.93
C LYS A 315 -11.24 -15.12 -22.93
N PHE A 316 -10.47 -15.16 -24.01
CA PHE A 316 -9.35 -16.09 -24.16
C PHE A 316 -8.08 -15.29 -24.44
N ILE A 317 -7.04 -15.57 -23.68
CA ILE A 317 -5.74 -14.89 -23.80
C ILE A 317 -4.68 -15.99 -23.87
N ILE A 318 -3.89 -15.95 -24.93
CA ILE A 318 -2.68 -16.76 -25.04
C ILE A 318 -1.53 -15.89 -24.57
N SER A 319 -0.79 -16.37 -23.60
CA SER A 319 0.34 -15.68 -22.98
C SER A 319 1.58 -16.54 -23.15
N GLY A 320 2.59 -15.99 -23.76
CA GLY A 320 3.79 -16.69 -24.13
C GLY A 320 3.81 -16.99 -25.65
N GLY A 321 4.89 -16.64 -26.31
CA GLY A 321 5.19 -16.91 -27.69
C GLY A 321 6.69 -16.97 -27.87
#